data_43b21f85d5482c69e4d9bf6968262213
#
_entry.id   43b21f85d5482c69e4d9bf6968262213
#
_cell.length_a   1.000
_cell.length_b   1.000
_cell.length_c   1.000
_cell.angle_alpha   90.00
_cell.angle_beta   90.00
_cell.angle_gamma   90.00
#
_symmetry.space_group_name_H-M   'P 1'
#
loop_
_entity.id
_entity.type
_entity.pdbx_description
1 polymer ?
#
loop_
_entity_poly.entity_id
_entity_poly.type
_entity_poly.pdbx_seq_one_letter_code
_entity_poly.pdbx_strand_id
1 'polypeptide(L)'
;MNELIQQKIRQYLVHSFIYYQLDESIIIDRHYDDICTDVAKFIADNSTKNSSPFHDLVKSSLTEHASGFSINKYPPEIVSTALHLLYQTSYIDSMSFETFLGRFGFSSYEMRNA
;
A
#
# COMPACT_ATOMS: atom_id res chain seq x y z
N MET A 1 13.04 -7.61 14.63
CA MET A 1 11.79 -8.35 14.49
C MET A 1 10.62 -7.44 14.10
N ASN A 2 10.42 -6.37 14.84
CA ASN A 2 9.37 -5.43 14.53
C ASN A 2 9.54 -4.73 13.17
N GLU A 3 10.78 -4.49 12.78
CA GLU A 3 11.06 -3.85 11.50
C GLU A 3 10.59 -4.70 10.31
N LEU A 4 10.78 -6.02 10.37
CA LEU A 4 10.33 -6.90 9.29
C LEU A 4 8.82 -6.91 9.19
N ILE A 5 8.14 -6.98 10.33
CA ILE A 5 6.68 -6.98 10.37
C ILE A 5 6.13 -5.66 9.82
N GLN A 6 6.69 -4.53 10.27
CA GLN A 6 6.28 -3.20 9.80
C GLN A 6 6.51 -3.05 8.30
N GLN A 7 7.65 -3.53 7.82
CA GLN A 7 7.97 -3.49 6.39
C GLN A 7 6.93 -4.26 5.57
N LYS A 8 6.56 -5.45 6.01
CA LYS A 8 5.56 -6.27 5.32
C LYS A 8 4.19 -5.61 5.33
N ILE A 9 3.80 -5.01 6.44
CA ILE A 9 2.53 -4.29 6.54
C ILE A 9 2.52 -3.10 5.59
N ARG A 10 3.61 -2.34 5.52
CA ARG A 10 3.71 -1.22 4.58
C ARG A 10 3.65 -1.70 3.12
N GLN A 11 4.34 -2.79 2.80
CA GLN A 11 4.27 -3.38 1.46
C GLN A 11 2.85 -3.79 1.11
N TYR A 12 2.16 -4.43 2.05
CA TYR A 12 0.77 -4.82 1.85
C TYR A 12 -0.11 -3.62 1.52
N LEU A 13 -0.01 -2.55 2.30
CA LEU A 13 -0.83 -1.36 2.09
C LEU A 13 -0.47 -0.64 0.80
N VAL A 14 0.83 -0.47 0.52
CA VAL A 14 1.30 0.22 -0.69
C VAL A 14 0.83 -0.52 -1.94
N HIS A 15 1.05 -1.83 -2.01
CA HIS A 15 0.68 -2.58 -3.20
C HIS A 15 -0.83 -2.79 -3.33
N SER A 16 -1.56 -2.85 -2.21
CA SER A 16 -3.02 -2.85 -2.24
C SER A 16 -3.55 -1.55 -2.83
N PHE A 17 -2.98 -0.41 -2.43
CA PHE A 17 -3.38 0.89 -2.97
C PHE A 17 -3.13 0.96 -4.48
N ILE A 18 -1.94 0.58 -4.92
CA ILE A 18 -1.60 0.59 -6.34
C ILE A 18 -2.55 -0.31 -7.13
N TYR A 19 -2.81 -1.50 -6.63
CA TYR A 19 -3.61 -2.49 -7.33
C TYR A 19 -5.09 -2.12 -7.38
N TYR A 20 -5.69 -1.78 -6.23
CA TYR A 20 -7.12 -1.59 -6.15
C TYR A 20 -7.57 -0.15 -6.37
N GLN A 21 -6.75 0.83 -6.04
CA GLN A 21 -7.14 2.24 -6.19
C GLN A 21 -6.62 2.86 -7.48
N LEU A 22 -5.46 2.44 -7.96
CA LEU A 22 -4.87 3.00 -9.18
C LEU A 22 -5.01 2.08 -10.38
N ASP A 23 -5.47 0.86 -10.18
CA ASP A 23 -5.62 -0.15 -11.23
C ASP A 23 -4.29 -0.41 -11.95
N GLU A 24 -3.21 -0.46 -11.18
CA GLU A 24 -1.86 -0.69 -11.68
C GLU A 24 -1.20 -1.80 -10.88
N SER A 25 -0.08 -2.33 -11.37
CA SER A 25 0.65 -3.36 -10.66
C SER A 25 2.13 -3.25 -10.99
N ILE A 26 2.99 -3.36 -9.98
CA ILE A 26 4.45 -3.38 -10.15
C ILE A 26 5.08 -4.65 -9.58
N ILE A 27 4.26 -5.54 -9.04
CA ILE A 27 4.68 -6.88 -8.64
C ILE A 27 3.70 -7.88 -9.22
N ILE A 28 4.15 -9.13 -9.38
CA ILE A 28 3.26 -10.18 -9.90
C ILE A 28 2.24 -10.57 -8.82
N ASP A 29 1.10 -11.09 -9.26
CA ASP A 29 -0.01 -11.46 -8.37
C ASP A 29 0.43 -12.42 -7.27
N ARG A 30 1.27 -13.39 -7.61
CA ARG A 30 1.76 -14.35 -6.65
C ARG A 30 2.56 -13.67 -5.52
N HIS A 31 3.36 -12.68 -5.86
CA HIS A 31 4.13 -11.95 -4.86
C HIS A 31 3.20 -11.18 -3.93
N TYR A 32 2.18 -10.54 -4.50
CA TYR A 32 1.18 -9.84 -3.69
C TYR A 32 0.45 -10.82 -2.76
N ASP A 33 0.05 -11.97 -3.28
CA ASP A 33 -0.63 -12.99 -2.47
C ASP A 33 0.25 -13.48 -1.33
N ASP A 34 1.56 -13.63 -1.56
CA ASP A 34 2.50 -14.03 -0.52
C ASP A 34 2.59 -12.95 0.58
N ILE A 35 2.59 -11.68 0.18
CA ILE A 35 2.58 -10.58 1.15
C ILE A 35 1.30 -10.62 1.99
N CYS A 36 0.15 -10.82 1.38
CA CYS A 36 -1.12 -10.94 2.09
C CYS A 36 -1.10 -12.09 3.09
N THR A 37 -0.55 -13.23 2.68
CA THR A 37 -0.46 -14.42 3.54
C THR A 37 0.45 -14.15 4.74
N ASP A 38 1.61 -13.52 4.52
CA ASP A 38 2.53 -13.21 5.59
C ASP A 38 1.92 -12.24 6.60
N VAL A 39 1.25 -11.20 6.11
CA VAL A 39 0.62 -10.22 6.99
C VAL A 39 -0.54 -10.85 7.77
N ALA A 40 -1.32 -11.72 7.13
CA ALA A 40 -2.40 -12.43 7.81
C ALA A 40 -1.86 -13.27 8.98
N LYS A 41 -0.71 -13.90 8.80
CA LYS A 41 -0.06 -14.66 9.88
C LYS A 41 0.35 -13.77 11.04
N PHE A 42 0.94 -12.60 10.75
CA PHE A 42 1.33 -11.66 11.79
C PHE A 42 0.10 -11.18 12.59
N ILE A 43 -0.99 -10.91 11.91
CA ILE A 43 -2.23 -10.48 12.56
C ILE A 43 -2.78 -11.60 13.45
N ALA A 44 -2.83 -12.83 12.94
CA ALA A 44 -3.35 -13.98 13.68
C ALA A 44 -2.52 -14.26 14.94
N ASP A 45 -1.21 -14.03 14.87
CA ASP A 45 -0.31 -14.23 16.00
C ASP A 45 -0.25 -13.04 16.95
N ASN A 46 -1.03 -11.99 16.66
CA ASN A 46 -0.98 -10.71 17.39
C ASN A 46 0.41 -10.06 17.41
N SER A 47 1.27 -10.42 16.47
CA SER A 47 2.64 -9.90 16.41
C SER A 47 2.69 -8.42 16.11
N THR A 48 1.65 -7.87 15.48
CA THR A 48 1.60 -6.47 15.06
C THR A 48 0.90 -5.56 16.07
N LYS A 49 0.32 -6.10 17.13
CA LYS A 49 -0.58 -5.37 18.01
C LYS A 49 0.02 -4.09 18.58
N ASN A 50 1.30 -4.12 18.95
CA ASN A 50 1.99 -2.97 19.53
C ASN A 50 3.12 -2.46 18.66
N SER A 51 3.27 -2.97 17.43
CA SER A 51 4.42 -2.66 16.59
C SER A 51 4.05 -1.94 15.29
N SER A 52 2.76 -1.77 14.99
CA SER A 52 2.33 -1.10 13.77
C SER A 52 1.20 -0.11 14.05
N PRO A 53 1.33 1.14 13.55
CA PRO A 53 0.22 2.10 13.65
C PRO A 53 -0.96 1.75 12.75
N PHE A 54 -0.78 0.77 11.85
CA PHE A 54 -1.81 0.39 10.88
C PHE A 54 -2.51 -0.92 11.25
N HIS A 55 -2.32 -1.40 12.47
CA HIS A 55 -2.82 -2.71 12.89
C HIS A 55 -4.33 -2.86 12.64
N ASP A 56 -5.11 -1.87 13.08
CA ASP A 56 -6.57 -1.98 12.99
C ASP A 56 -7.06 -1.96 11.55
N LEU A 57 -6.46 -1.12 10.71
CA LEU A 57 -6.81 -1.04 9.30
C LEU A 57 -6.54 -2.37 8.60
N VAL A 58 -5.36 -2.93 8.83
CA VAL A 58 -4.93 -4.18 8.19
C VAL A 58 -5.78 -5.35 8.68
N LYS A 59 -6.00 -5.44 9.98
CA LYS A 59 -6.83 -6.49 10.56
C LYS A 59 -8.24 -6.47 10.00
N SER A 60 -8.85 -5.28 9.91
CA SER A 60 -10.18 -5.13 9.36
C SER A 60 -10.24 -5.59 7.91
N SER A 61 -9.26 -5.20 7.08
CA SER A 61 -9.24 -5.58 5.67
C SER A 61 -9.12 -7.09 5.49
N LEU A 62 -8.27 -7.74 6.26
CA LEU A 62 -8.04 -9.18 6.15
C LEU A 62 -9.16 -10.01 6.77
N THR A 63 -9.98 -9.41 7.63
CA THR A 63 -11.17 -10.08 8.18
C THR A 63 -12.26 -10.18 7.11
N GLU A 64 -12.40 -9.16 6.27
CA GLU A 64 -13.44 -9.14 5.24
C GLU A 64 -13.01 -9.88 3.97
N HIS A 65 -11.75 -9.75 3.58
CA HIS A 65 -11.20 -10.37 2.37
C HIS A 65 -9.78 -10.85 2.66
N ALA A 66 -9.30 -11.79 1.85
CA ALA A 66 -7.93 -12.26 1.96
C ALA A 66 -6.91 -11.27 1.35
N SER A 67 -7.30 -10.02 1.16
CA SER A 67 -6.49 -8.99 0.54
C SER A 67 -6.95 -7.60 0.97
N GLY A 68 -6.32 -6.56 0.40
CA GLY A 68 -6.67 -5.18 0.67
C GLY A 68 -7.86 -4.64 -0.12
N PHE A 69 -8.66 -5.52 -0.73
CA PHE A 69 -9.77 -5.10 -1.60
C PHE A 69 -10.76 -4.18 -0.89
N SER A 70 -11.05 -4.42 0.38
CA SER A 70 -12.05 -3.64 1.12
C SER A 70 -11.55 -2.31 1.63
N ILE A 71 -10.26 -2.02 1.54
CA ILE A 71 -9.70 -0.75 2.02
C ILE A 71 -10.11 0.36 1.05
N ASN A 72 -10.85 1.34 1.55
CA ASN A 72 -11.28 2.47 0.72
C ASN A 72 -10.69 3.80 1.17
N LYS A 73 -10.00 3.84 2.29
CA LYS A 73 -9.34 5.04 2.79
C LYS A 73 -7.97 4.68 3.36
N TYR A 74 -6.93 5.11 2.67
CA TYR A 74 -5.56 4.79 3.03
C TYR A 74 -4.91 5.93 3.79
N PRO A 75 -3.98 5.63 4.72
CA PRO A 75 -3.20 6.69 5.38
C PRO A 75 -2.44 7.53 4.35
N PRO A 76 -2.35 8.86 4.55
CA PRO A 76 -1.68 9.73 3.59
C PRO A 76 -0.24 9.33 3.27
N GLU A 77 0.52 8.85 4.24
CA GLU A 77 1.91 8.44 4.00
C GLU A 77 1.99 7.21 3.10
N ILE A 78 0.99 6.33 3.16
CA ILE A 78 0.92 5.16 2.28
C ILE A 78 0.60 5.61 0.86
N VAL A 79 -0.35 6.54 0.70
CA VAL A 79 -0.70 7.09 -0.61
C VAL A 79 0.52 7.74 -1.25
N SER A 80 1.24 8.57 -0.51
CA SER A 80 2.43 9.24 -1.00
C SER A 80 3.51 8.25 -1.42
N THR A 81 3.79 7.28 -0.56
CA THR A 81 4.81 6.26 -0.86
C THR A 81 4.44 5.47 -2.11
N ALA A 82 3.17 5.08 -2.23
CA ALA A 82 2.69 4.29 -3.36
C ALA A 82 2.82 5.06 -4.67
N LEU A 83 2.42 6.33 -4.67
CA LEU A 83 2.50 7.15 -5.88
C LEU A 83 3.94 7.37 -6.32
N HIS A 84 4.84 7.66 -5.39
CA HIS A 84 6.25 7.82 -5.72
C HIS A 84 6.85 6.53 -6.25
N LEU A 85 6.53 5.41 -5.63
CA LEU A 85 7.05 4.11 -6.04
C LEU A 85 6.57 3.75 -7.44
N LEU A 86 5.28 3.91 -7.72
CA LEU A 86 4.74 3.63 -9.04
C LEU A 86 5.36 4.52 -10.10
N TYR A 87 5.49 5.81 -9.82
CA TYR A 87 6.10 6.75 -10.75
C TYR A 87 7.52 6.33 -11.09
N GLN A 88 8.35 6.10 -10.08
CA GLN A 88 9.76 5.77 -10.29
C GLN A 88 9.96 4.42 -10.97
N THR A 89 9.05 3.50 -10.77
CA THR A 89 9.15 2.17 -11.36
C THR A 89 8.68 2.14 -12.81
N SER A 90 7.61 2.86 -13.12
CA SER A 90 6.90 2.65 -14.40
C SER A 90 6.72 3.90 -15.25
N TYR A 91 6.88 5.10 -14.72
CA TYR A 91 6.51 6.32 -15.43
C TYR A 91 7.59 7.39 -15.52
N ILE A 92 8.70 7.24 -14.81
CA ILE A 92 9.72 8.30 -14.72
C ILE A 92 10.28 8.70 -16.07
N ASP A 93 10.39 7.77 -17.01
CA ASP A 93 10.93 8.04 -18.34
C ASP A 93 9.88 8.56 -19.32
N SER A 94 8.61 8.56 -18.92
CA SER A 94 7.49 8.89 -19.80
C SER A 94 6.94 10.29 -19.57
N MET A 95 6.99 10.78 -18.34
CA MET A 95 6.36 12.05 -17.99
C MET A 95 6.88 12.58 -16.66
N SER A 96 6.62 13.87 -16.39
CA SER A 96 6.95 14.45 -15.09
C SER A 96 6.05 13.88 -13.99
N PHE A 97 6.49 14.01 -12.75
CA PHE A 97 5.70 13.56 -11.61
C PHE A 97 4.37 14.32 -11.52
N GLU A 98 4.36 15.62 -11.81
CA GLU A 98 3.12 16.41 -11.79
C GLU A 98 2.12 15.90 -12.82
N THR A 99 2.58 15.60 -14.04
CA THR A 99 1.72 15.03 -15.08
C THR A 99 1.19 13.69 -14.65
N PHE A 100 2.05 12.86 -14.08
CA PHE A 100 1.66 11.56 -13.55
C PHE A 100 0.58 11.69 -12.47
N LEU A 101 0.76 12.59 -11.51
CA LEU A 101 -0.23 12.80 -10.45
C LEU A 101 -1.58 13.20 -11.04
N GLY A 102 -1.59 14.14 -11.99
CA GLY A 102 -2.81 14.57 -12.65
C GLY A 102 -3.54 13.43 -13.33
N ARG A 103 -2.79 12.48 -13.88
CA ARG A 103 -3.34 11.31 -14.55
C ARG A 103 -4.16 10.43 -13.63
N PHE A 104 -3.78 10.37 -12.36
CA PHE A 104 -4.45 9.58 -11.34
C PHE A 104 -5.36 10.42 -10.43
N GLY A 105 -5.56 11.69 -10.76
CA GLY A 105 -6.48 12.54 -10.01
C GLY A 105 -5.89 13.20 -8.79
N PHE A 106 -4.56 13.30 -8.70
CA PHE A 106 -3.88 13.93 -7.58
C PHE A 106 -3.18 15.21 -8.02
N SER A 107 -2.87 16.09 -7.05
CA SER A 107 -2.11 17.30 -7.33
C SER A 107 -0.87 17.30 -6.44
N SER A 108 0.16 18.08 -6.86
CA SER A 108 1.36 18.22 -6.04
C SER A 108 1.06 18.89 -4.71
N TYR A 109 0.04 19.74 -4.66
CA TYR A 109 -0.41 20.34 -3.41
C TYR A 109 -0.95 19.26 -2.45
N GLU A 110 -1.79 18.37 -2.95
CA GLU A 110 -2.34 17.28 -2.15
C GLU A 110 -1.23 16.39 -1.62
N MET A 111 -0.22 16.11 -2.45
CA MET A 111 0.90 15.27 -2.04
C MET A 111 1.72 15.89 -0.91
N ARG A 112 1.89 17.22 -0.94
CA ARG A 112 2.65 17.89 0.11
C ARG A 112 1.93 17.88 1.45
N ASN A 113 0.62 17.76 1.43
CA ASN A 113 -0.21 17.76 2.63
C ASN A 113 -0.69 16.37 3.03
N ALA A 114 -0.23 15.37 2.33
CA ALA A 114 -0.61 13.99 2.61
C ALA A 114 0.24 13.38 3.73
#